data_69f7b9f685c0bcfe3c6f9c623cace2dc
#
_entry.id   69f7b9f685c0bcfe3c6f9c623cace2dc
#
_cell.length_a   1.000
_cell.length_b   1.000
_cell.length_c   1.000
_cell.angle_alpha   90.00
_cell.angle_beta   90.00
_cell.angle_gamma   90.00
#
_symmetry.space_group_name_H-M   'P 1'
#
loop_
_entity.id
_entity.type
_entity.pdbx_description
1 polymer ?
#
loop_
_entity_poly.entity_id
_entity_poly.type
_entity_poly.pdbx_seq_one_letter_code
_entity_poly.pdbx_strand_id
1 'polypeptide(L)'
;MQRRTLMKAAITAVTLTALQATTALAENTVLKIGFVGVTSGPAAAWGISNQRSMEARAAWINETGGYTIGGTTYDIEIVSFDDQKDPKRAIAGMEKMAQEGIHYVVGPNVDDGAAAVRPVAEANGIMYFPYAFPKSLYQAPASNAVLGMVANYQSGPAIYKYLMAEKDVKTVAFIAANESDPLSQRDGGVEAATALGMEVVSSNVTYQADTTDFTPVLTPIMRTRPDLLVLSGVSPAQAPQLIRSARELGFQGVI
;
A
#
# COMPACT_ATOMS: atom_id res chain seq x y z
N MET A 1 9.04 75.16 -30.08
CA MET A 1 7.94 74.27 -29.61
C MET A 1 8.19 72.77 -29.78
N GLN A 2 9.08 72.32 -30.66
CA GLN A 2 9.31 70.87 -30.94
C GLN A 2 10.16 70.10 -29.94
N ARG A 3 11.02 70.73 -29.14
CA ARG A 3 11.89 70.02 -28.16
C ARG A 3 11.16 69.54 -26.88
N ARG A 4 10.03 70.17 -26.49
CA ARG A 4 9.28 69.79 -25.30
C ARG A 4 8.34 68.60 -25.55
N THR A 5 7.96 68.37 -26.81
CA THR A 5 7.08 67.26 -27.21
C THR A 5 7.83 65.95 -27.30
N LEU A 6 9.12 66.01 -27.72
CA LEU A 6 10.00 64.80 -27.79
C LEU A 6 10.39 64.27 -26.41
N MET A 7 10.56 65.14 -25.42
CA MET A 7 10.85 64.67 -24.02
C MET A 7 9.69 63.99 -23.33
N LYS A 8 8.46 64.44 -23.65
CA LYS A 8 7.25 63.78 -23.07
C LYS A 8 6.97 62.42 -23.69
N ALA A 9 7.30 62.20 -24.96
CA ALA A 9 7.13 60.94 -25.66
C ALA A 9 8.18 59.90 -25.19
N ALA A 10 9.38 60.33 -24.83
CA ALA A 10 10.43 59.42 -24.33
C ALA A 10 10.16 58.92 -22.91
N ILE A 11 9.55 59.73 -22.04
CA ILE A 11 9.21 59.34 -20.66
C ILE A 11 8.03 58.38 -20.65
N THR A 12 7.06 58.50 -21.55
CA THR A 12 5.91 57.58 -21.64
C THR A 12 6.29 56.20 -22.21
N ALA A 13 7.33 56.15 -23.08
CA ALA A 13 7.79 54.87 -23.62
C ALA A 13 8.62 54.06 -22.61
N VAL A 14 9.34 54.71 -21.70
CA VAL A 14 10.11 54.01 -20.65
C VAL A 14 9.22 53.46 -19.52
N THR A 15 8.06 54.08 -19.25
CA THR A 15 7.14 53.55 -18.22
C THR A 15 6.25 52.43 -18.72
N LEU A 16 6.06 52.23 -20.03
CA LEU A 16 5.32 51.07 -20.56
C LEU A 16 6.14 49.80 -20.69
N THR A 17 7.48 49.91 -20.77
CA THR A 17 8.38 48.75 -20.82
C THR A 17 8.72 48.17 -19.45
N ALA A 18 8.46 48.88 -18.37
CA ALA A 18 8.68 48.38 -17.01
C ALA A 18 7.54 47.53 -16.40
N LEU A 19 6.40 47.44 -17.11
CA LEU A 19 5.22 46.68 -16.62
C LEU A 19 5.04 45.33 -17.29
N GLN A 20 5.97 44.90 -18.10
CA GLN A 20 6.11 43.50 -18.51
C GLN A 20 7.20 42.78 -17.68
N ALA A 21 7.17 42.98 -16.37
CA ALA A 21 7.70 41.95 -15.48
C ALA A 21 6.77 40.75 -15.68
N THR A 22 7.08 39.92 -16.67
CA THR A 22 6.56 38.57 -16.73
C THR A 22 6.80 38.01 -15.34
N THR A 23 5.73 37.79 -14.59
CA THR A 23 5.75 36.83 -13.52
C THR A 23 6.11 35.51 -14.20
N ALA A 24 7.41 35.24 -14.29
CA ALA A 24 7.91 33.90 -14.47
C ALA A 24 7.29 33.15 -13.28
N LEU A 25 6.18 32.46 -13.51
CA LEU A 25 5.70 31.46 -12.56
C LEU A 25 6.92 30.57 -12.37
N ALA A 26 7.53 30.62 -11.20
CA ALA A 26 8.64 29.74 -10.90
C ALA A 26 8.07 28.33 -11.12
N GLU A 27 8.67 27.61 -12.03
CA GLU A 27 8.32 26.21 -12.28
C GLU A 27 8.49 25.45 -10.96
N ASN A 28 7.51 24.66 -10.56
CA ASN A 28 7.60 23.86 -9.36
C ASN A 28 8.77 22.88 -9.46
N THR A 29 9.43 22.61 -8.35
CA THR A 29 10.47 21.58 -8.29
C THR A 29 9.82 20.20 -8.37
N VAL A 30 10.37 19.27 -9.16
CA VAL A 30 9.83 17.90 -9.22
C VAL A 30 10.32 17.10 -8.03
N LEU A 31 9.39 16.53 -7.25
CA LEU A 31 9.64 15.53 -6.23
C LEU A 31 9.25 14.15 -6.76
N LYS A 32 10.23 13.30 -7.00
CA LYS A 32 9.99 11.91 -7.40
C LYS A 32 9.67 11.05 -6.19
N ILE A 33 8.58 10.26 -6.30
CA ILE A 33 8.19 9.24 -5.33
C ILE A 33 8.17 7.90 -6.06
N GLY A 34 8.90 6.92 -5.54
CA GLY A 34 8.98 5.58 -6.11
C GLY A 34 7.77 4.73 -5.74
N PHE A 35 7.41 3.84 -6.63
CA PHE A 35 6.52 2.71 -6.37
C PHE A 35 7.22 1.42 -6.81
N VAL A 36 7.41 0.48 -5.90
CA VAL A 36 7.87 -0.88 -6.19
C VAL A 36 6.78 -1.83 -5.75
N GLY A 37 6.20 -2.60 -6.67
CA GLY A 37 5.10 -3.48 -6.31
C GLY A 37 4.60 -4.33 -7.47
N VAL A 38 3.73 -5.29 -7.16
CA VAL A 38 3.22 -6.27 -8.12
C VAL A 38 2.13 -5.67 -8.99
N THR A 39 2.44 -5.35 -10.24
CA THR A 39 1.48 -4.81 -11.21
C THR A 39 1.16 -5.75 -12.37
N SER A 40 1.74 -6.95 -12.37
CA SER A 40 1.43 -8.02 -13.32
C SER A 40 1.23 -9.36 -12.63
N GLY A 41 0.67 -10.34 -13.35
CA GLY A 41 0.36 -11.67 -12.81
C GLY A 41 -0.88 -11.74 -11.91
N PRO A 42 -1.11 -12.86 -11.22
CA PRO A 42 -2.34 -13.12 -10.45
C PRO A 42 -2.58 -12.15 -9.27
N ALA A 43 -1.52 -11.58 -8.71
CA ALA A 43 -1.58 -10.63 -7.60
C ALA A 43 -1.64 -9.15 -8.06
N ALA A 44 -1.67 -8.88 -9.35
CA ALA A 44 -1.56 -7.53 -9.93
C ALA A 44 -2.59 -6.53 -9.39
N ALA A 45 -3.78 -6.98 -9.02
CA ALA A 45 -4.83 -6.11 -8.50
C ALA A 45 -4.40 -5.29 -7.27
N TRP A 46 -3.55 -5.83 -6.41
CA TRP A 46 -3.01 -5.14 -5.24
C TRP A 46 -2.12 -3.96 -5.64
N GLY A 47 -1.09 -4.23 -6.48
CA GLY A 47 -0.15 -3.20 -6.90
C GLY A 47 -0.77 -2.16 -7.83
N ILE A 48 -1.60 -2.57 -8.79
CA ILE A 48 -2.31 -1.66 -9.70
C ILE A 48 -3.19 -0.68 -8.92
N SER A 49 -3.91 -1.16 -7.89
CA SER A 49 -4.74 -0.29 -7.05
C SER A 49 -3.90 0.78 -6.36
N ASN A 50 -2.77 0.40 -5.78
CA ASN A 50 -1.87 1.32 -5.10
C ASN A 50 -1.23 2.32 -6.07
N GLN A 51 -0.68 1.83 -7.18
CA GLN A 51 -0.07 2.67 -8.21
C GLN A 51 -1.05 3.73 -8.72
N ARG A 52 -2.26 3.33 -9.12
CA ARG A 52 -3.28 4.26 -9.61
C ARG A 52 -3.72 5.28 -8.56
N SER A 53 -3.80 4.87 -7.30
CA SER A 53 -4.12 5.77 -6.19
C SER A 53 -3.03 6.83 -6.00
N MET A 54 -1.76 6.45 -6.10
CA MET A 54 -0.62 7.37 -6.03
C MET A 54 -0.62 8.33 -7.22
N GLU A 55 -0.80 7.83 -8.44
CA GLU A 55 -0.85 8.62 -9.67
C GLU A 55 -2.02 9.63 -9.63
N ALA A 56 -3.21 9.21 -9.22
CA ALA A 56 -4.36 10.09 -9.08
C ALA A 56 -4.13 11.17 -8.01
N ARG A 57 -3.50 10.82 -6.90
CA ARG A 57 -3.16 11.78 -5.85
C ARG A 57 -2.09 12.77 -6.30
N ALA A 58 -1.06 12.31 -7.00
CA ALA A 58 -0.03 13.16 -7.58
C ALA A 58 -0.62 14.15 -8.60
N ALA A 59 -1.47 13.67 -9.52
CA ALA A 59 -2.16 14.50 -10.49
C ALA A 59 -2.99 15.59 -9.80
N TRP A 60 -3.78 15.23 -8.78
CA TRP A 60 -4.57 16.20 -8.03
C TRP A 60 -3.70 17.26 -7.34
N ILE A 61 -2.56 16.87 -6.73
CA ILE A 61 -1.61 17.81 -6.11
C ILE A 61 -1.08 18.79 -7.16
N ASN A 62 -0.63 18.28 -8.30
CA ASN A 62 -0.04 19.09 -9.36
C ASN A 62 -1.07 20.06 -9.97
N GLU A 63 -2.30 19.59 -10.24
CA GLU A 63 -3.40 20.41 -10.75
C GLU A 63 -3.84 21.51 -9.76
N THR A 64 -3.64 21.31 -8.47
CA THR A 64 -3.99 22.29 -7.42
C THR A 64 -2.83 23.22 -7.06
N GLY A 65 -1.74 23.20 -7.81
CA GLY A 65 -0.62 24.13 -7.66
C GLY A 65 0.59 23.57 -6.92
N GLY A 66 0.67 22.25 -6.77
CA GLY A 66 1.79 21.56 -6.13
C GLY A 66 1.68 21.46 -4.60
N TYR A 67 2.69 20.89 -3.98
CA TYR A 67 2.78 20.72 -2.52
C TYR A 67 3.96 21.51 -1.96
N THR A 68 3.69 22.46 -1.04
CA THR A 68 4.73 23.34 -0.50
C THR A 68 5.33 22.78 0.80
N ILE A 69 6.65 22.58 0.79
CA ILE A 69 7.43 22.14 1.96
C ILE A 69 8.60 23.12 2.16
N GLY A 70 8.72 23.71 3.33
CA GLY A 70 9.83 24.59 3.66
C GLY A 70 9.99 25.80 2.73
N GLY A 71 8.90 26.28 2.13
CA GLY A 71 8.90 27.40 1.18
C GLY A 71 9.19 27.01 -0.28
N THR A 72 9.45 25.75 -0.57
CA THR A 72 9.60 25.23 -1.94
C THR A 72 8.33 24.49 -2.34
N THR A 73 7.80 24.79 -3.53
CA THR A 73 6.64 24.09 -4.08
C THR A 73 7.09 22.97 -5.02
N TYR A 74 6.50 21.81 -4.84
CA TYR A 74 6.85 20.58 -5.56
C TYR A 74 5.65 20.09 -6.38
N ASP A 75 5.94 19.68 -7.62
CA ASP A 75 5.10 18.77 -8.38
C ASP A 75 5.55 17.34 -8.12
N ILE A 76 4.59 16.43 -8.03
CA ILE A 76 4.85 15.03 -7.70
C ILE A 76 4.93 14.20 -8.98
N GLU A 77 6.02 13.44 -9.14
CA GLU A 77 6.18 12.45 -10.20
C GLU A 77 6.24 11.05 -9.58
N ILE A 78 5.43 10.12 -10.08
CA ILE A 78 5.46 8.72 -9.63
C ILE A 78 6.33 7.91 -10.57
N VAL A 79 7.38 7.29 -10.03
CA VAL A 79 8.27 6.37 -10.76
C VAL A 79 7.95 4.94 -10.34
N SER A 80 7.39 4.15 -11.23
CA SER A 80 6.91 2.81 -10.93
C SER A 80 7.85 1.70 -11.41
N PHE A 81 7.87 0.59 -10.66
CA PHE A 81 8.57 -0.63 -11.02
C PHE A 81 7.71 -1.86 -10.64
N ASP A 82 7.49 -2.74 -11.62
CA ASP A 82 6.77 -4.01 -11.41
C ASP A 82 7.71 -5.09 -10.88
N ASP A 83 7.56 -5.48 -9.64
CA ASP A 83 8.36 -6.53 -9.01
C ASP A 83 7.84 -7.95 -9.31
N GLN A 84 6.65 -8.10 -9.90
CA GLN A 84 6.03 -9.38 -10.24
C GLN A 84 5.90 -10.34 -9.05
N LYS A 85 5.85 -9.82 -7.82
CA LYS A 85 5.87 -10.62 -6.59
C LYS A 85 7.17 -11.43 -6.41
N ASP A 86 8.27 -11.03 -7.06
CA ASP A 86 9.59 -11.66 -6.96
C ASP A 86 10.52 -10.80 -6.10
N PRO A 87 11.03 -11.30 -4.97
CA PRO A 87 11.94 -10.56 -4.10
C PRO A 87 13.20 -10.04 -4.80
N LYS A 88 13.75 -10.78 -5.78
CA LYS A 88 14.92 -10.34 -6.55
C LYS A 88 14.58 -9.14 -7.45
N ARG A 89 13.39 -9.15 -8.03
CA ARG A 89 12.92 -8.01 -8.81
C ARG A 89 12.60 -6.81 -7.91
N ALA A 90 12.06 -7.03 -6.72
CA ALA A 90 11.86 -5.96 -5.74
C ALA A 90 13.20 -5.30 -5.38
N ILE A 91 14.27 -6.08 -5.16
CA ILE A 91 15.64 -5.56 -4.97
C ILE A 91 16.06 -4.70 -6.17
N ALA A 92 15.94 -5.21 -7.40
CA ALA A 92 16.29 -4.46 -8.60
C ALA A 92 15.47 -3.17 -8.75
N GLY A 93 14.20 -3.19 -8.38
CA GLY A 93 13.34 -2.00 -8.32
C GLY A 93 13.86 -0.96 -7.32
N MET A 94 14.25 -1.40 -6.12
CA MET A 94 14.80 -0.51 -5.10
C MET A 94 16.16 0.07 -5.51
N GLU A 95 17.03 -0.72 -6.15
CA GLU A 95 18.29 -0.27 -6.72
C GLU A 95 18.08 0.79 -7.82
N LYS A 96 17.06 0.60 -8.67
CA LYS A 96 16.65 1.60 -9.66
C LYS A 96 16.25 2.91 -8.99
N MET A 97 15.44 2.85 -7.94
CA MET A 97 15.05 4.06 -7.17
C MET A 97 16.27 4.78 -6.60
N ALA A 98 17.24 4.02 -6.05
CA ALA A 98 18.49 4.57 -5.54
C ALA A 98 19.29 5.28 -6.64
N GLN A 99 19.44 4.65 -7.82
CA GLN A 99 20.16 5.23 -8.97
C GLN A 99 19.51 6.51 -9.49
N GLU A 100 18.19 6.64 -9.39
CA GLU A 100 17.44 7.84 -9.78
C GLU A 100 17.36 8.91 -8.67
N GLY A 101 18.00 8.68 -7.51
CA GLY A 101 17.99 9.60 -6.37
C GLY A 101 16.64 9.71 -5.66
N ILE A 102 15.82 8.67 -5.76
CA ILE A 102 14.50 8.62 -5.12
C ILE A 102 14.64 8.08 -3.71
N HIS A 103 14.28 8.90 -2.71
CA HIS A 103 14.43 8.56 -1.29
C HIS A 103 13.12 8.15 -0.61
N TYR A 104 11.98 8.23 -1.28
CA TYR A 104 10.67 7.85 -0.76
C TYR A 104 10.04 6.84 -1.68
N VAL A 105 9.81 5.62 -1.19
CA VAL A 105 9.28 4.52 -1.99
C VAL A 105 8.07 3.89 -1.31
N VAL A 106 6.95 3.78 -2.00
CA VAL A 106 5.78 3.02 -1.56
C VAL A 106 5.92 1.58 -2.07
N GLY A 107 5.67 0.61 -1.20
CA GLY A 107 5.91 -0.80 -1.47
C GLY A 107 7.24 -1.31 -0.89
N PRO A 108 7.61 -2.57 -1.17
CA PRO A 108 6.85 -3.60 -1.90
C PRO A 108 5.50 -3.99 -1.28
N ASN A 109 4.66 -4.67 -2.09
CA ASN A 109 3.31 -5.05 -1.67
C ASN A 109 3.23 -6.41 -0.96
N VAL A 110 4.35 -7.10 -0.76
CA VAL A 110 4.41 -8.44 -0.16
C VAL A 110 5.55 -8.55 0.83
N ASP A 111 5.38 -9.40 1.86
CA ASP A 111 6.29 -9.57 2.98
C ASP A 111 7.73 -9.90 2.55
N ASP A 112 7.89 -10.87 1.64
CA ASP A 112 9.21 -11.32 1.17
C ASP A 112 9.94 -10.21 0.40
N GLY A 113 9.23 -9.47 -0.45
CA GLY A 113 9.77 -8.32 -1.17
C GLY A 113 10.18 -7.20 -0.21
N ALA A 114 9.32 -6.90 0.77
CA ALA A 114 9.57 -5.86 1.77
C ALA A 114 10.80 -6.17 2.64
N ALA A 115 10.99 -7.44 3.00
CA ALA A 115 12.17 -7.90 3.73
C ALA A 115 13.44 -7.85 2.86
N ALA A 116 13.32 -8.27 1.60
CA ALA A 116 14.46 -8.37 0.68
C ALA A 116 15.06 -7.01 0.30
N VAL A 117 14.23 -5.95 0.18
CA VAL A 117 14.72 -4.60 -0.20
C VAL A 117 15.40 -3.85 0.92
N ARG A 118 15.24 -4.29 2.17
CA ARG A 118 15.76 -3.60 3.36
C ARG A 118 17.25 -3.22 3.27
N PRO A 119 18.18 -4.13 2.92
CA PRO A 119 19.61 -3.75 2.84
C PRO A 119 19.90 -2.66 1.82
N VAL A 120 19.20 -2.67 0.68
CA VAL A 120 19.36 -1.63 -0.35
C VAL A 120 18.80 -0.30 0.12
N ALA A 121 17.64 -0.30 0.76
CA ALA A 121 17.02 0.89 1.31
C ALA A 121 17.90 1.54 2.40
N GLU A 122 18.43 0.74 3.32
CA GLU A 122 19.32 1.21 4.39
C GLU A 122 20.63 1.79 3.82
N ALA A 123 21.27 1.11 2.86
CA ALA A 123 22.53 1.54 2.27
C ALA A 123 22.40 2.87 1.47
N ASN A 124 21.21 3.17 0.96
CA ASN A 124 20.96 4.34 0.12
C ASN A 124 20.09 5.42 0.79
N GLY A 125 19.80 5.29 2.07
CA GLY A 125 18.97 6.27 2.80
C GLY A 125 17.55 6.39 2.27
N ILE A 126 16.99 5.31 1.69
CA ILE A 126 15.63 5.28 1.17
C ILE A 126 14.68 4.94 2.31
N MET A 127 13.70 5.80 2.55
CA MET A 127 12.54 5.50 3.39
C MET A 127 11.49 4.79 2.53
N TYR A 128 11.06 3.60 2.95
CA TYR A 128 10.05 2.86 2.21
C TYR A 128 8.84 2.51 3.06
N PHE A 129 7.68 2.44 2.40
CA PHE A 129 6.36 2.26 3.01
C PHE A 129 5.75 0.95 2.47
N PRO A 130 6.17 -0.21 2.99
CA PRO A 130 5.71 -1.48 2.46
C PRO A 130 4.29 -1.80 2.92
N TYR A 131 3.58 -2.58 2.11
CA TYR A 131 2.34 -3.24 2.48
C TYR A 131 2.69 -4.65 2.96
N ALA A 132 3.25 -4.75 4.14
CA ALA A 132 3.77 -5.98 4.71
C ALA A 132 3.41 -6.09 6.19
N PHE A 133 3.27 -7.32 6.69
CA PHE A 133 2.66 -7.61 7.99
C PHE A 133 3.65 -7.95 9.11
N PRO A 134 4.85 -8.50 8.84
CA PRO A 134 5.76 -8.88 9.93
C PRO A 134 6.20 -7.68 10.77
N LYS A 135 5.95 -7.74 12.07
CA LYS A 135 6.40 -6.70 13.03
C LYS A 135 7.90 -6.44 12.97
N SER A 136 8.69 -7.48 12.65
CA SER A 136 10.15 -7.39 12.53
C SER A 136 10.66 -6.43 11.47
N LEU A 137 9.83 -6.09 10.47
CA LEU A 137 10.18 -5.06 9.47
C LEU A 137 10.25 -3.66 10.06
N TYR A 138 9.51 -3.40 11.15
CA TYR A 138 9.30 -2.07 11.74
C TYR A 138 9.93 -1.90 13.12
N GLN A 139 10.63 -2.93 13.61
CA GLN A 139 11.26 -2.93 14.93
C GLN A 139 12.78 -2.78 14.83
N ALA A 140 13.39 -2.36 15.93
CA ALA A 140 14.86 -2.23 16.02
C ALA A 140 15.58 -3.57 15.80
N PRO A 141 16.79 -3.57 15.22
CA PRO A 141 17.46 -2.38 14.71
C PRO A 141 16.67 -1.80 13.55
N ALA A 142 16.11 -0.61 13.79
CA ALA A 142 15.14 -0.02 12.90
C ALA A 142 15.72 0.16 11.51
N SER A 143 14.99 -0.33 10.57
CA SER A 143 15.21 -0.07 9.16
C SER A 143 14.53 1.25 8.76
N ASN A 144 14.76 1.66 7.55
CA ASN A 144 14.03 2.76 6.93
C ASN A 144 12.58 2.39 6.55
N ALA A 145 12.06 1.27 7.04
CA ALA A 145 10.68 0.85 6.80
C ALA A 145 9.72 1.61 7.71
N VAL A 146 8.68 2.17 7.13
CA VAL A 146 7.57 2.81 7.82
C VAL A 146 6.29 2.08 7.47
N LEU A 147 5.46 1.77 8.48
CA LEU A 147 4.21 1.05 8.25
C LEU A 147 3.32 1.80 7.26
N GLY A 148 3.16 1.26 6.05
CA GLY A 148 2.44 1.89 4.94
C GLY A 148 0.92 1.66 4.97
N MET A 149 0.45 0.80 5.89
CA MET A 149 -0.97 0.46 6.05
C MET A 149 -1.27 0.06 7.48
N VAL A 150 -2.56 -0.02 7.84
CA VAL A 150 -2.98 -0.57 9.12
C VAL A 150 -2.73 -2.08 9.09
N ALA A 151 -1.81 -2.55 9.92
CA ALA A 151 -1.51 -3.97 9.99
C ALA A 151 -2.62 -4.76 10.73
N ASN A 152 -2.73 -6.04 10.42
CA ASN A 152 -3.72 -6.93 11.01
C ASN A 152 -3.61 -7.04 12.54
N TYR A 153 -2.39 -6.97 13.11
CA TYR A 153 -2.17 -6.94 14.56
C TYR A 153 -2.66 -5.66 15.22
N GLN A 154 -2.99 -4.61 14.45
CA GLN A 154 -3.63 -3.38 14.93
C GLN A 154 -5.15 -3.44 14.74
N SER A 155 -5.62 -3.82 13.55
CA SER A 155 -7.05 -3.86 13.21
C SER A 155 -7.75 -5.10 13.78
N GLY A 156 -7.09 -6.25 13.82
CA GLY A 156 -7.67 -7.51 14.28
C GLY A 156 -8.29 -7.42 15.68
N PRO A 157 -7.57 -6.94 16.70
CA PRO A 157 -8.15 -6.81 18.04
C PRO A 157 -9.39 -5.91 18.11
N ALA A 158 -9.44 -4.85 17.31
CA ALA A 158 -10.59 -3.94 17.28
C ALA A 158 -11.80 -4.60 16.61
N ILE A 159 -11.58 -5.27 15.46
CA ILE A 159 -12.62 -5.98 14.72
C ILE A 159 -13.19 -7.14 15.56
N TYR A 160 -12.32 -7.94 16.17
CA TYR A 160 -12.77 -9.09 16.98
C TYR A 160 -13.55 -8.66 18.22
N LYS A 161 -13.11 -7.61 18.92
CA LYS A 161 -13.88 -7.01 20.02
C LYS A 161 -15.28 -6.58 19.58
N TYR A 162 -15.38 -5.92 18.43
CA TYR A 162 -16.64 -5.53 17.86
C TYR A 162 -17.55 -6.75 17.56
N LEU A 163 -17.00 -7.77 16.88
CA LEU A 163 -17.75 -8.97 16.53
C LEU A 163 -18.21 -9.77 17.77
N MET A 164 -17.38 -9.85 18.80
CA MET A 164 -17.75 -10.48 20.06
C MET A 164 -18.90 -9.73 20.75
N ALA A 165 -18.84 -8.40 20.77
CA ALA A 165 -19.84 -7.56 21.45
C ALA A 165 -21.16 -7.46 20.67
N GLU A 166 -21.10 -7.25 19.36
CA GLU A 166 -22.26 -6.89 18.54
C GLU A 166 -22.87 -8.07 17.76
N LYS A 167 -22.14 -9.17 17.64
CA LYS A 167 -22.54 -10.36 16.85
C LYS A 167 -22.46 -11.66 17.63
N ASP A 168 -22.15 -11.61 18.93
CA ASP A 168 -22.00 -12.77 19.82
C ASP A 168 -21.05 -13.86 19.26
N VAL A 169 -20.01 -13.43 18.50
CA VAL A 169 -19.01 -14.33 17.93
C VAL A 169 -18.10 -14.84 19.04
N LYS A 170 -17.97 -16.16 19.17
CA LYS A 170 -17.17 -16.83 20.20
C LYS A 170 -16.07 -17.70 19.60
N THR A 171 -16.36 -18.31 18.45
CA THR A 171 -15.47 -19.25 17.78
C THR A 171 -15.01 -18.69 16.44
N VAL A 172 -13.73 -18.90 16.10
CA VAL A 172 -13.14 -18.40 14.86
C VAL A 172 -12.34 -19.48 14.15
N ALA A 173 -12.50 -19.54 12.84
CA ALA A 173 -11.65 -20.33 11.96
C ALA A 173 -10.93 -19.43 10.98
N PHE A 174 -9.71 -19.81 10.60
CA PHE A 174 -8.87 -19.11 9.65
C PHE A 174 -8.58 -19.99 8.44
N ILE A 175 -8.55 -19.37 7.26
CA ILE A 175 -8.06 -19.99 6.03
C ILE A 175 -7.08 -19.05 5.36
N ALA A 176 -5.97 -19.59 4.82
CA ALA A 176 -4.92 -18.82 4.17
C ALA A 176 -4.36 -19.59 2.97
N ALA A 177 -3.91 -18.88 1.95
CA ALA A 177 -3.03 -19.49 0.96
C ALA A 177 -1.70 -19.88 1.61
N ASN A 178 -1.04 -20.91 1.09
CA ASN A 178 0.27 -21.36 1.56
C ASN A 178 1.39 -20.46 1.02
N GLU A 179 1.36 -19.19 1.40
CA GLU A 179 2.30 -18.13 1.02
C GLU A 179 2.61 -17.26 2.24
N SER A 180 3.74 -16.53 2.22
CA SER A 180 4.22 -15.76 3.38
C SER A 180 3.22 -14.74 3.90
N ASP A 181 2.65 -13.89 3.03
CA ASP A 181 1.69 -12.86 3.41
C ASP A 181 0.40 -13.41 4.04
N PRO A 182 -0.34 -14.35 3.39
CA PRO A 182 -1.52 -14.95 3.98
C PRO A 182 -1.25 -15.64 5.32
N LEU A 183 -0.11 -16.33 5.43
CA LEU A 183 0.29 -17.01 6.66
C LEU A 183 0.60 -16.01 7.77
N SER A 184 1.34 -14.94 7.50
CA SER A 184 1.60 -13.85 8.46
C SER A 184 0.30 -13.21 8.96
N GLN A 185 -0.65 -12.95 8.06
CA GLN A 185 -1.95 -12.40 8.43
C GLN A 185 -2.76 -13.36 9.30
N ARG A 186 -2.78 -14.65 8.94
CA ARG A 186 -3.43 -15.68 9.73
C ARG A 186 -2.83 -15.74 11.15
N ASP A 187 -1.51 -15.79 11.26
CA ASP A 187 -0.84 -15.93 12.54
C ASP A 187 -1.08 -14.73 13.46
N GLY A 188 -1.03 -13.52 12.92
CA GLY A 188 -1.42 -12.30 13.65
C GLY A 188 -2.90 -12.27 14.03
N GLY A 189 -3.78 -12.82 13.19
CA GLY A 189 -5.20 -12.99 13.50
C GLY A 189 -5.43 -13.99 14.62
N VAL A 190 -4.75 -15.13 14.60
CA VAL A 190 -4.80 -16.17 15.66
C VAL A 190 -4.30 -15.61 16.98
N GLU A 191 -3.16 -14.89 16.98
CA GLU A 191 -2.61 -14.23 18.17
C GLU A 191 -3.66 -13.27 18.77
N ALA A 192 -4.26 -12.42 17.94
CA ALA A 192 -5.26 -11.43 18.37
C ALA A 192 -6.54 -12.08 18.92
N ALA A 193 -7.07 -13.09 18.24
CA ALA A 193 -8.27 -13.82 18.67
C ALA A 193 -8.03 -14.54 20.01
N THR A 194 -6.92 -15.22 20.15
CA THR A 194 -6.51 -15.94 21.38
C THR A 194 -6.33 -14.97 22.55
N ALA A 195 -5.68 -13.83 22.32
CA ALA A 195 -5.48 -12.80 23.34
C ALA A 195 -6.79 -12.18 23.86
N LEU A 196 -7.87 -12.23 23.06
CA LEU A 196 -9.20 -11.78 23.42
C LEU A 196 -10.08 -12.87 24.02
N GLY A 197 -9.58 -14.11 24.12
CA GLY A 197 -10.33 -15.25 24.66
C GLY A 197 -11.31 -15.89 23.68
N MET A 198 -11.19 -15.62 22.37
CA MET A 198 -11.95 -16.36 21.35
C MET A 198 -11.39 -17.78 21.21
N GLU A 199 -12.28 -18.74 20.96
CA GLU A 199 -11.89 -20.11 20.66
C GLU A 199 -11.48 -20.23 19.20
N VAL A 200 -10.21 -20.53 18.93
CA VAL A 200 -9.69 -20.80 17.57
C VAL A 200 -9.95 -22.25 17.22
N VAL A 201 -11.02 -22.53 16.50
CA VAL A 201 -11.46 -23.91 16.17
C VAL A 201 -10.78 -24.49 14.95
N SER A 202 -10.16 -23.66 14.09
CA SER A 202 -9.35 -24.08 12.96
C SER A 202 -8.42 -22.95 12.51
N SER A 203 -7.11 -23.26 12.37
CA SER A 203 -6.12 -22.28 11.87
C SER A 203 -5.05 -22.88 10.92
N ASN A 204 -5.00 -24.23 10.83
CA ASN A 204 -3.93 -24.90 10.08
C ASN A 204 -4.30 -25.28 8.64
N VAL A 205 -5.53 -24.97 8.22
CA VAL A 205 -6.00 -25.27 6.87
C VAL A 205 -5.46 -24.24 5.91
N THR A 206 -4.72 -24.69 4.90
CA THR A 206 -4.16 -23.86 3.84
C THR A 206 -4.57 -24.38 2.47
N TYR A 207 -4.43 -23.54 1.45
CA TYR A 207 -4.65 -23.89 0.05
C TYR A 207 -3.52 -23.35 -0.84
N GLN A 208 -3.36 -23.92 -2.04
CA GLN A 208 -2.38 -23.42 -3.00
C GLN A 208 -2.89 -22.14 -3.69
N ALA A 209 -2.00 -21.22 -4.06
CA ALA A 209 -2.37 -19.94 -4.65
C ALA A 209 -3.17 -20.05 -5.96
N ASP A 210 -3.04 -21.17 -6.67
CA ASP A 210 -3.75 -21.50 -7.91
C ASP A 210 -5.05 -22.30 -7.70
N THR A 211 -5.45 -22.53 -6.45
CA THR A 211 -6.69 -23.27 -6.12
C THR A 211 -7.91 -22.57 -6.69
N THR A 212 -8.76 -23.33 -7.40
CA THR A 212 -10.03 -22.87 -7.97
C THR A 212 -11.26 -23.53 -7.35
N ASP A 213 -11.12 -24.73 -6.75
CA ASP A 213 -12.18 -25.39 -5.97
C ASP A 213 -11.82 -25.37 -4.48
N PHE A 214 -12.57 -24.59 -3.71
CA PHE A 214 -12.37 -24.46 -2.27
C PHE A 214 -13.19 -25.42 -1.41
N THR A 215 -14.07 -26.21 -2.01
CA THR A 215 -14.94 -27.15 -1.29
C THR A 215 -14.15 -28.14 -0.45
N PRO A 216 -13.09 -28.82 -0.97
CA PRO A 216 -12.31 -29.75 -0.16
C PRO A 216 -11.59 -29.09 1.01
N VAL A 217 -11.16 -27.84 0.82
CA VAL A 217 -10.39 -27.08 1.84
C VAL A 217 -11.32 -26.56 2.93
N LEU A 218 -12.51 -26.09 2.55
CA LEU A 218 -13.49 -25.54 3.49
C LEU A 218 -14.26 -26.62 4.28
N THR A 219 -14.46 -27.82 3.69
CA THR A 219 -15.24 -28.90 4.34
C THR A 219 -14.75 -29.23 5.77
N PRO A 220 -13.47 -29.44 6.05
CA PRO A 220 -13.01 -29.68 7.41
C PRO A 220 -13.23 -28.49 8.34
N ILE A 221 -13.12 -27.26 7.85
CA ILE A 221 -13.38 -26.04 8.62
C ILE A 221 -14.87 -25.97 9.00
N MET A 222 -15.78 -26.22 8.06
CA MET A 222 -17.22 -26.15 8.30
C MET A 222 -17.71 -27.19 9.33
N ARG A 223 -17.00 -28.31 9.47
CA ARG A 223 -17.29 -29.33 10.51
C ARG A 223 -17.06 -28.78 11.93
N THR A 224 -16.18 -27.81 12.10
CA THR A 224 -15.94 -27.18 13.41
C THR A 224 -17.00 -26.16 13.79
N ARG A 225 -17.90 -25.79 12.86
CA ARG A 225 -19.00 -24.83 13.04
C ARG A 225 -18.55 -23.50 13.63
N PRO A 226 -17.60 -22.79 13.01
CA PRO A 226 -17.14 -21.50 13.52
C PRO A 226 -18.24 -20.44 13.40
N ASP A 227 -18.27 -19.46 14.32
CA ASP A 227 -19.11 -18.27 14.19
C ASP A 227 -18.51 -17.28 13.19
N LEU A 228 -17.17 -17.25 13.08
CA LEU A 228 -16.40 -16.37 12.20
C LEU A 228 -15.44 -17.19 11.32
N LEU A 229 -15.48 -16.95 10.03
CA LEU A 229 -14.47 -17.42 9.08
C LEU A 229 -13.62 -16.25 8.60
N VAL A 230 -12.33 -16.24 8.94
CA VAL A 230 -11.38 -15.22 8.52
C VAL A 230 -10.65 -15.66 7.26
N LEU A 231 -10.77 -14.86 6.20
CA LEU A 231 -10.07 -15.03 4.93
C LEU A 231 -8.73 -14.27 4.98
N SER A 232 -7.67 -14.94 5.44
CA SER A 232 -6.37 -14.29 5.66
C SER A 232 -5.62 -14.09 4.36
N GLY A 233 -5.40 -12.85 3.95
CA GLY A 233 -4.61 -12.50 2.77
C GLY A 233 -5.15 -13.03 1.44
N VAL A 234 -6.45 -13.30 1.38
CA VAL A 234 -7.09 -13.83 0.17
C VAL A 234 -7.14 -12.77 -0.92
N SER A 235 -6.76 -13.16 -2.15
CA SER A 235 -6.79 -12.25 -3.29
C SER A 235 -8.23 -11.81 -3.64
N PRO A 236 -8.41 -10.60 -4.21
CA PRO A 236 -9.73 -10.13 -4.65
C PRO A 236 -10.41 -11.05 -5.67
N ALA A 237 -9.62 -11.80 -6.45
CA ALA A 237 -10.16 -12.78 -7.42
C ALA A 237 -10.71 -14.04 -6.74
N GLN A 238 -10.11 -14.47 -5.63
CA GLN A 238 -10.48 -15.70 -4.93
C GLN A 238 -11.52 -15.49 -3.83
N ALA A 239 -11.57 -14.32 -3.20
CA ALA A 239 -12.48 -14.05 -2.10
C ALA A 239 -13.96 -14.33 -2.43
N PRO A 240 -14.52 -13.93 -3.59
CA PRO A 240 -15.91 -14.26 -3.94
C PRO A 240 -16.14 -15.77 -4.09
N GLN A 241 -15.16 -16.52 -4.59
CA GLN A 241 -15.27 -17.97 -4.74
C GLN A 241 -15.26 -18.67 -3.38
N LEU A 242 -14.33 -18.29 -2.49
CA LEU A 242 -14.28 -18.80 -1.11
C LEU A 242 -15.57 -18.52 -0.35
N ILE A 243 -16.11 -17.30 -0.43
CA ILE A 243 -17.37 -16.92 0.21
C ILE A 243 -18.52 -17.77 -0.31
N ARG A 244 -18.61 -17.92 -1.65
CA ARG A 244 -19.66 -18.75 -2.27
C ARG A 244 -19.56 -20.19 -1.82
N SER A 245 -18.38 -20.81 -1.90
CA SER A 245 -18.17 -22.20 -1.47
C SER A 245 -18.49 -22.41 0.01
N ALA A 246 -18.13 -21.45 0.89
CA ALA A 246 -18.49 -21.53 2.30
C ALA A 246 -20.02 -21.48 2.50
N ARG A 247 -20.73 -20.60 1.77
CA ARG A 247 -22.19 -20.52 1.83
C ARG A 247 -22.89 -21.77 1.27
N GLU A 248 -22.39 -22.35 0.19
CA GLU A 248 -22.88 -23.60 -0.39
C GLU A 248 -22.69 -24.79 0.55
N LEU A 249 -21.62 -24.79 1.37
CA LEU A 249 -21.40 -25.75 2.44
C LEU A 249 -22.27 -25.50 3.69
N GLY A 250 -23.16 -24.51 3.65
CA GLY A 250 -24.10 -24.22 4.71
C GLY A 250 -23.61 -23.27 5.80
N PHE A 251 -22.46 -22.61 5.61
CA PHE A 251 -21.95 -21.63 6.57
C PHE A 251 -22.87 -20.41 6.66
N GLN A 252 -23.35 -20.09 7.87
CA GLN A 252 -24.25 -18.95 8.14
C GLN A 252 -23.58 -17.86 8.99
N GLY A 253 -22.36 -18.10 9.49
CA GLY A 253 -21.63 -17.18 10.34
C GLY A 253 -21.10 -15.93 9.61
N VAL A 254 -20.31 -15.16 10.31
CA VAL A 254 -19.63 -13.96 9.77
C VAL A 254 -18.43 -14.38 8.91
N ILE A 255 -18.22 -13.70 7.79
CA ILE A 255 -17.00 -13.81 6.95
C ILE A 255 -16.35 -12.43 6.84
#